data_09a072e59603a920609cac4db12f8520
#
_entry.id   09a072e59603a920609cac4db12f8520
#
_cell.length_a   1.000
_cell.length_b   1.000
_cell.length_c   1.000
_cell.angle_alpha   90.00
_cell.angle_beta   90.00
_cell.angle_gamma   90.00
#
_symmetry.space_group_name_H-M   'P 1'
#
loop_
_entity.id
_entity.type
_entity.pdbx_description
1 polymer ?
#
loop_
_entity_poly.entity_id
_entity_poly.type
_entity_poly.pdbx_seq_one_letter_code
_entity_poly.pdbx_strand_id
1 'polypeptide(L)'
;FITDEHWGAYQLGEGTPDVYALTGSTEIIDYSNDEVHIAANAYGDGRGVYFSALANDPDNTRLLLRALYYASHKEDNYYIWNADNINCEVHAYPESGKYAILNNSDSPQTTDVYDGNGSRETINLEPREIMWRIM
;
A
#
# COMPACT_ATOMS: atom_id res chain seq x y z
N PHE A 1 -10.07 -4.76 3.71
CA PHE A 1 -9.30 -3.56 3.31
C PHE A 1 -7.80 -3.76 3.52
N ILE A 2 -7.41 -4.14 4.70
CA ILE A 2 -6.03 -4.38 5.09
C ILE A 2 -5.92 -5.84 5.54
N THR A 3 -5.69 -6.73 4.60
CA THR A 3 -5.58 -8.17 4.90
C THR A 3 -4.19 -8.72 4.65
N ASP A 4 -3.26 -7.85 4.26
CA ASP A 4 -1.97 -8.30 3.82
C ASP A 4 -0.85 -7.70 4.66
N GLU A 5 0.09 -8.54 4.99
CA GLU A 5 1.22 -8.27 5.86
C GLU A 5 2.35 -7.46 5.19
N HIS A 6 2.20 -7.13 3.89
CA HIS A 6 3.26 -6.52 3.08
C HIS A 6 3.14 -4.99 2.91
N TRP A 7 2.27 -4.34 3.64
CA TRP A 7 2.06 -2.90 3.50
C TRP A 7 2.98 -2.03 4.38
N GLY A 8 3.87 -2.67 5.12
CA GLY A 8 4.87 -2.01 5.95
C GLY A 8 4.34 -1.45 7.27
N ALA A 9 5.23 -0.87 8.05
CA ALA A 9 4.86 -0.10 9.22
C ALA A 9 4.29 1.25 8.78
N TYR A 10 3.23 1.69 9.44
CA TYR A 10 2.69 3.03 9.28
C TYR A 10 2.76 3.79 10.60
N GLN A 11 2.80 5.09 10.52
CA GLN A 11 2.78 5.98 11.67
C GLN A 11 1.64 6.98 11.50
N LEU A 12 0.71 6.94 12.43
CA LEU A 12 -0.36 7.92 12.53
C LEU A 12 0.01 8.94 13.61
N GLY A 13 -0.39 10.19 13.43
CA GLY A 13 -0.29 11.23 14.44
C GLY A 13 -1.34 11.04 15.54
N GLU A 14 -1.51 12.06 16.37
CA GLU A 14 -2.57 12.06 17.37
C GLU A 14 -3.94 11.88 16.73
N GLY A 15 -4.77 11.02 17.31
CA GLY A 15 -6.13 10.77 16.86
C GLY A 15 -7.03 12.00 17.03
N THR A 16 -8.18 11.96 16.39
CA THR A 16 -9.25 12.92 16.66
C THR A 16 -10.16 12.31 17.71
N PRO A 17 -10.31 12.91 18.89
CA PRO A 17 -11.20 12.38 19.93
C PRO A 17 -12.66 12.41 19.45
N ASP A 18 -13.48 11.57 20.08
CA ASP A 18 -14.94 11.51 19.84
C ASP A 18 -15.36 11.13 18.41
N VAL A 19 -14.54 10.34 17.71
CA VAL A 19 -14.92 9.73 16.43
C VAL A 19 -15.56 8.38 16.67
N TYR A 20 -16.77 8.19 16.15
CA TYR A 20 -17.58 6.98 16.37
C TYR A 20 -18.03 6.37 15.06
N ALA A 21 -18.02 5.03 14.99
CA ALA A 21 -18.68 4.29 13.93
C ALA A 21 -20.19 4.32 14.12
N LEU A 22 -20.92 4.94 13.20
CA LEU A 22 -22.39 5.10 13.30
C LEU A 22 -23.16 3.91 12.74
N THR A 23 -22.52 3.02 11.99
CA THR A 23 -23.19 1.88 11.33
C THR A 23 -22.41 0.59 11.54
N GLY A 24 -23.11 -0.53 11.59
CA GLY A 24 -22.49 -1.86 11.67
C GLY A 24 -21.72 -2.28 10.40
N SER A 25 -21.79 -1.50 9.33
CA SER A 25 -21.02 -1.71 8.10
C SER A 25 -19.64 -1.04 8.13
N THR A 26 -19.36 -0.25 9.17
CA THR A 26 -18.03 0.37 9.34
C THR A 26 -17.07 -0.65 9.93
N GLU A 27 -16.01 -0.95 9.22
CA GLU A 27 -14.90 -1.77 9.67
C GLU A 27 -13.89 -0.89 10.41
N ILE A 28 -13.67 -1.16 11.70
CA ILE A 28 -12.62 -0.52 12.48
C ILE A 28 -11.34 -1.33 12.28
N ILE A 29 -10.33 -0.71 11.69
CA ILE A 29 -9.09 -1.35 11.28
C ILE A 29 -7.99 -1.12 12.32
N ASP A 30 -7.87 0.12 12.81
CA ASP A 30 -6.94 0.47 13.88
C ASP A 30 -7.68 1.29 14.96
N TYR A 31 -7.52 0.80 16.19
CA TYR A 31 -8.14 1.40 17.37
C TYR A 31 -7.18 1.29 18.56
N SER A 32 -6.86 2.41 19.16
CA SER A 32 -6.04 2.47 20.38
C SER A 32 -6.37 3.71 21.20
N ASN A 33 -6.13 3.64 22.51
CA ASN A 33 -6.37 4.75 23.44
C ASN A 33 -7.80 5.33 23.38
N ASP A 34 -8.80 4.47 23.17
CA ASP A 34 -10.20 4.84 22.98
C ASP A 34 -10.47 5.73 21.74
N GLU A 35 -9.57 5.70 20.76
CA GLU A 35 -9.67 6.46 19.52
C GLU A 35 -9.65 5.54 18.29
N VAL A 36 -10.46 5.89 17.29
CA VAL A 36 -10.44 5.25 15.97
C VAL A 36 -9.38 5.95 15.12
N HIS A 37 -8.36 5.19 14.70
CA HIS A 37 -7.28 5.70 13.87
C HIS A 37 -7.48 5.40 12.38
N ILE A 38 -7.97 4.20 12.06
CA ILE A 38 -8.30 3.80 10.69
C ILE A 38 -9.66 3.11 10.69
N ALA A 39 -10.53 3.55 9.79
CA ALA A 39 -11.80 2.89 9.54
C ALA A 39 -12.15 2.92 8.05
N ALA A 40 -12.84 1.89 7.59
CA ALA A 40 -13.37 1.80 6.23
C ALA A 40 -14.87 1.52 6.24
N ASN A 41 -15.58 2.07 5.27
CA ASN A 41 -17.02 1.85 5.14
C ASN A 41 -17.43 1.80 3.67
N ALA A 42 -18.41 0.97 3.37
CA ALA A 42 -19.13 0.97 2.10
C ALA A 42 -20.54 1.55 2.31
N TYR A 43 -20.94 2.50 1.46
CA TYR A 43 -22.25 3.10 1.48
C TYR A 43 -22.80 3.24 0.06
N GLY A 44 -23.88 2.53 -0.24
CA GLY A 44 -24.36 2.40 -1.61
C GLY A 44 -23.28 1.78 -2.50
N ASP A 45 -23.01 2.41 -3.63
CA ASP A 45 -21.95 2.02 -4.55
C ASP A 45 -20.60 2.67 -4.21
N GLY A 46 -20.53 3.48 -3.16
CA GLY A 46 -19.32 4.19 -2.75
C GLY A 46 -18.59 3.50 -1.60
N ARG A 47 -17.29 3.80 -1.48
CA ARG A 47 -16.44 3.38 -0.37
C ARG A 47 -15.65 4.56 0.16
N GLY A 48 -15.42 4.59 1.46
CA GLY A 48 -14.61 5.60 2.12
C GLY A 48 -13.62 4.98 3.09
N VAL A 49 -12.50 5.64 3.28
CA VAL A 49 -11.50 5.30 4.29
C VAL A 49 -11.24 6.55 5.13
N TYR A 50 -11.27 6.37 6.42
CA TYR A 50 -10.93 7.40 7.40
C TYR A 50 -9.54 7.13 7.98
N PHE A 51 -8.76 8.19 8.09
CA PHE A 51 -7.51 8.23 8.85
C PHE A 51 -7.56 9.40 9.82
N SER A 52 -7.25 9.18 11.09
CA SER A 52 -7.27 10.24 12.11
C SER A 52 -6.21 11.31 11.87
N ALA A 53 -5.00 10.91 11.52
CA ALA A 53 -3.88 11.81 11.28
C ALA A 53 -2.82 11.10 10.43
N LEU A 54 -3.02 11.05 9.11
CA LEU A 54 -2.07 10.45 8.18
C LEU A 54 -0.95 11.46 7.88
N ALA A 55 0.21 11.26 8.49
CA ALA A 55 1.39 12.07 8.19
C ALA A 55 1.88 11.82 6.76
N ASN A 56 2.43 12.86 6.13
CA ASN A 56 3.12 12.71 4.84
C ASN A 56 4.51 12.12 5.07
N ASP A 57 4.55 10.80 5.20
CA ASP A 57 5.71 10.00 5.48
C ASP A 57 5.81 8.88 4.43
N PRO A 58 7.02 8.51 3.96
CA PRO A 58 7.20 7.40 3.02
C PRO A 58 6.57 6.08 3.49
N ASP A 59 6.63 5.80 4.80
CA ASP A 59 6.05 4.59 5.38
C ASP A 59 4.52 4.55 5.25
N ASN A 60 3.88 5.72 5.22
CA ASN A 60 2.42 5.84 5.06
C ASN A 60 1.95 5.76 3.60
N THR A 61 2.87 5.82 2.64
CA THR A 61 2.52 5.86 1.21
C THR A 61 1.77 4.61 0.77
N ARG A 62 2.17 3.45 1.22
CA ARG A 62 1.50 2.18 0.88
C ARG A 62 0.11 2.10 1.48
N LEU A 63 -0.07 2.57 2.71
CA LEU A 63 -1.37 2.63 3.37
C LEU A 63 -2.33 3.56 2.59
N LEU A 64 -1.85 4.74 2.21
CA LEU A 64 -2.63 5.67 1.40
C LEU A 64 -2.99 5.08 0.03
N LEU A 65 -2.03 4.47 -0.65
CA LEU A 65 -2.25 3.84 -1.94
C LEU A 65 -3.30 2.73 -1.83
N ARG A 66 -3.21 1.88 -0.81
CA ARG A 66 -4.19 0.84 -0.52
C ARG A 66 -5.60 1.41 -0.33
N ALA A 67 -5.72 2.50 0.41
CA ALA A 67 -6.99 3.19 0.61
C ALA A 67 -7.58 3.72 -0.71
N LEU A 68 -6.75 4.26 -1.60
CA LEU A 68 -7.17 4.73 -2.91
C LEU A 68 -7.67 3.58 -3.80
N TYR A 69 -6.96 2.45 -3.83
CA TYR A 69 -7.40 1.26 -4.56
C TYR A 69 -8.74 0.73 -4.01
N TYR A 70 -8.86 0.63 -2.69
CA TYR A 70 -10.12 0.22 -2.05
C TYR A 70 -11.28 1.18 -2.38
N ALA A 71 -11.09 2.48 -2.20
CA ALA A 71 -12.13 3.48 -2.48
C ALA A 71 -12.56 3.50 -3.95
N SER A 72 -11.66 3.13 -4.86
CA SER A 72 -11.94 3.05 -6.30
C SER A 72 -12.42 1.68 -6.79
N HIS A 73 -12.67 0.72 -5.91
CA HIS A 73 -13.04 -0.68 -6.25
C HIS A 73 -11.99 -1.39 -7.14
N LYS A 74 -10.71 -1.15 -6.89
CA LYS A 74 -9.58 -1.69 -7.65
C LYS A 74 -8.54 -2.38 -6.78
N GLU A 75 -8.93 -2.89 -5.63
CA GLU A 75 -8.03 -3.54 -4.68
C GLU A 75 -7.27 -4.73 -5.29
N ASP A 76 -7.85 -5.44 -6.26
CA ASP A 76 -7.19 -6.53 -6.97
C ASP A 76 -6.01 -6.06 -7.83
N ASN A 77 -6.00 -4.79 -8.22
CA ASN A 77 -4.91 -4.22 -9.01
C ASN A 77 -3.71 -3.77 -8.14
N TYR A 78 -3.82 -3.82 -6.83
CA TYR A 78 -2.74 -3.41 -5.92
C TYR A 78 -1.46 -4.23 -6.12
N TYR A 79 -1.59 -5.50 -6.51
CA TYR A 79 -0.49 -6.41 -6.80
C TYR A 79 -0.09 -6.47 -8.27
N ILE A 80 -0.44 -5.48 -9.07
CA ILE A 80 0.00 -5.36 -10.46
C ILE A 80 1.11 -4.31 -10.51
N TRP A 81 2.28 -4.69 -11.00
CA TRP A 81 3.47 -3.84 -11.01
C TRP A 81 3.85 -3.32 -9.62
N ASN A 82 4.01 -4.22 -8.67
CA ASN A 82 4.31 -3.90 -7.29
C ASN A 82 5.50 -4.69 -6.75
N ALA A 83 6.15 -4.16 -5.71
CA ALA A 83 7.13 -4.86 -4.89
C ALA A 83 6.64 -4.87 -3.44
N ASP A 84 6.79 -5.99 -2.72
CA ASP A 84 6.32 -6.09 -1.33
C ASP A 84 7.21 -5.36 -0.33
N ASN A 85 8.50 -5.22 -0.62
CA ASN A 85 9.44 -4.49 0.22
C ASN A 85 9.29 -2.98 0.05
N ILE A 86 9.10 -2.25 1.15
CA ILE A 86 8.90 -0.78 1.16
C ILE A 86 10.07 0.01 0.54
N ASN A 87 11.28 -0.56 0.56
CA ASN A 87 12.45 0.04 -0.04
C ASN A 87 12.59 -0.24 -1.55
N CYS A 88 11.67 -1.00 -2.12
CA CYS A 88 11.69 -1.39 -3.52
C CYS A 88 10.47 -0.87 -4.26
N GLU A 89 10.66 -0.53 -5.53
CA GLU A 89 9.59 -0.05 -6.41
C GLU A 89 9.62 -0.78 -7.75
N VAL A 90 8.47 -0.87 -8.40
CA VAL A 90 8.33 -1.37 -9.76
C VAL A 90 7.75 -0.29 -10.66
N HIS A 91 8.42 0.03 -11.74
CA HIS A 91 8.00 1.03 -12.72
C HIS A 91 7.79 0.36 -14.09
N ALA A 92 6.57 0.32 -14.56
CA ALA A 92 6.20 -0.25 -15.84
C ALA A 92 6.25 0.78 -16.96
N TYR A 93 6.81 0.38 -18.10
CA TYR A 93 6.90 1.17 -19.35
C TYR A 93 6.29 0.38 -20.50
N PRO A 94 4.95 0.27 -20.57
CA PRO A 94 4.26 -0.61 -21.54
C PRO A 94 4.62 -0.31 -22.99
N GLU A 95 4.76 0.96 -23.35
CA GLU A 95 5.13 1.39 -24.71
C GLU A 95 6.51 0.88 -25.13
N SER A 96 7.39 0.65 -24.17
CA SER A 96 8.74 0.11 -24.41
C SER A 96 8.83 -1.41 -24.22
N GLY A 97 7.75 -2.06 -23.77
CA GLY A 97 7.73 -3.48 -23.45
C GLY A 97 8.69 -3.84 -22.30
N LYS A 98 8.91 -2.93 -21.34
CA LYS A 98 9.88 -3.11 -20.27
C LYS A 98 9.32 -2.63 -18.93
N TYR A 99 9.92 -3.15 -17.86
CA TYR A 99 9.75 -2.59 -16.51
C TYR A 99 11.08 -2.54 -15.77
N ALA A 100 11.17 -1.66 -14.79
CA ALA A 100 12.32 -1.51 -13.93
C ALA A 100 11.93 -1.85 -12.48
N ILE A 101 12.84 -2.51 -11.79
CA ILE A 101 12.74 -2.81 -10.35
C ILE A 101 13.88 -2.04 -9.69
N LEU A 102 13.55 -1.24 -8.67
CA LEU A 102 14.49 -0.34 -8.02
C LEU A 102 14.62 -0.68 -6.55
N ASN A 103 15.87 -0.64 -6.05
CA ASN A 103 16.14 -0.57 -4.62
C ASN A 103 16.46 0.90 -4.26
N ASN A 104 15.58 1.55 -3.51
CA ASN A 104 15.73 2.95 -3.08
C ASN A 104 16.56 3.12 -1.81
N SER A 105 17.14 2.04 -1.26
CA SER A 105 17.93 2.07 -0.04
C SER A 105 19.42 1.91 -0.28
N ASP A 106 20.21 2.24 0.74
CA ASP A 106 21.69 2.09 0.75
C ASP A 106 22.15 0.69 1.23
N SER A 107 21.22 -0.26 1.35
CA SER A 107 21.49 -1.65 1.74
C SER A 107 20.91 -2.64 0.74
N PRO A 108 21.46 -3.87 0.62
CA PRO A 108 20.88 -4.91 -0.19
C PRO A 108 19.45 -5.21 0.26
N GLN A 109 18.55 -5.45 -0.68
CA GLN A 109 17.14 -5.77 -0.42
C GLN A 109 16.73 -7.06 -1.11
N THR A 110 15.86 -7.80 -0.44
CA THR A 110 15.12 -8.91 -1.04
C THR A 110 13.66 -8.51 -1.11
N THR A 111 13.02 -8.70 -2.23
CA THR A 111 11.61 -8.36 -2.43
C THR A 111 10.92 -9.37 -3.32
N ASP A 112 9.64 -9.56 -3.08
CA ASP A 112 8.77 -10.19 -4.06
C ASP A 112 8.23 -9.12 -5.01
N VAL A 113 8.40 -9.37 -6.28
CA VAL A 113 7.96 -8.48 -7.37
C VAL A 113 6.78 -9.12 -8.07
N TYR A 114 5.74 -8.33 -8.28
CA TYR A 114 4.54 -8.70 -9.03
C TYR A 114 4.58 -8.02 -10.39
N ASP A 115 4.44 -8.81 -11.46
CA ASP A 115 4.40 -8.30 -12.83
C ASP A 115 3.01 -7.77 -13.25
N GLY A 116 2.85 -7.41 -14.53
CA GLY A 116 1.59 -6.91 -15.09
C GLY A 116 0.43 -7.91 -15.08
N ASN A 117 0.70 -9.18 -14.83
CA ASN A 117 -0.28 -10.25 -14.70
C ASN A 117 -0.48 -10.68 -13.24
N GLY A 118 0.23 -10.06 -12.30
CA GLY A 118 0.24 -10.45 -10.91
C GLY A 118 1.08 -11.69 -10.61
N SER A 119 1.92 -12.14 -11.56
CA SER A 119 2.86 -13.25 -11.31
C SER A 119 3.96 -12.78 -10.39
N ARG A 120 4.34 -13.62 -9.43
CA ARG A 120 5.28 -13.29 -8.35
C ARG A 120 6.65 -13.90 -8.59
N GLU A 121 7.71 -13.12 -8.41
CA GLU A 121 9.11 -13.55 -8.41
C GLU A 121 9.87 -12.91 -7.24
N THR A 122 10.65 -13.71 -6.49
CA THR A 122 11.55 -13.17 -5.45
C THR A 122 12.86 -12.71 -6.07
N ILE A 123 13.25 -11.46 -5.83
CA ILE A 123 14.42 -10.80 -6.41
C ILE A 123 15.32 -10.25 -5.31
N ASN A 124 16.64 -10.38 -5.50
CA ASN A 124 17.64 -9.71 -4.69
C ASN A 124 18.22 -8.53 -5.48
N LEU A 125 18.32 -7.39 -4.83
CA LEU A 125 18.84 -6.14 -5.39
C LEU A 125 19.99 -5.62 -4.52
N GLU A 126 21.07 -5.22 -5.17
CA GLU A 126 22.16 -4.49 -4.52
C GLU A 126 21.71 -3.07 -4.11
N PRO A 127 22.45 -2.37 -3.22
CA PRO A 127 22.15 -1.00 -2.86
C PRO A 127 22.02 -0.10 -4.08
N ARG A 128 20.90 0.65 -4.16
CA ARG A 128 20.62 1.58 -5.28
C ARG A 128 20.55 0.93 -6.66
N GLU A 129 20.42 -0.38 -6.76
CA GLU A 129 20.31 -1.07 -8.03
C GLU A 129 19.02 -0.75 -8.76
N ILE A 130 19.12 -0.64 -10.09
CA ILE A 130 18.01 -0.58 -11.04
C ILE A 130 18.10 -1.79 -11.94
N MET A 131 17.20 -2.73 -11.80
CA MET A 131 17.16 -3.95 -12.60
C MET A 131 16.08 -3.82 -13.69
N TRP A 132 16.46 -3.99 -14.96
CA TRP A 132 15.52 -3.96 -16.08
C TRP A 132 15.05 -5.36 -16.45
N ARG A 133 13.77 -5.48 -16.78
CA ARG A 133 13.10 -6.70 -17.27
C ARG A 133 12.28 -6.39 -18.52
N ILE A 134 12.03 -7.42 -19.32
CA ILE A 134 11.11 -7.38 -20.47
C ILE A 134 9.75 -7.89 -20.02
N MET A 135 8.67 -7.26 -20.48
CA MET A 135 7.28 -7.68 -20.24
C MET A 135 6.93 -8.93 -21.05
#